data_fe8cdee71b7fc99b9ae4b273797ae72d
#
_entry.id   fe8cdee71b7fc99b9ae4b273797ae72d
#
_cell.length_a   1.000
_cell.length_b   1.000
_cell.length_c   1.000
_cell.angle_alpha   90.00
_cell.angle_beta   90.00
_cell.angle_gamma   90.00
#
_symmetry.space_group_name_H-M   'P 1'
#
loop_
_entity.id
_entity.type
_entity.pdbx_description
1 polymer ?
#
loop_
_entity_poly.entity_id
_entity_poly.type
_entity_poly.pdbx_seq_one_letter_code
_entity_poly.pdbx_strand_id
1 'polypeptide(L)'
;MLKKLSSIWKSYKYRFVPWIAFNLNNRSVRRVEKAGEDKIIPGHSLLEQLRALTSALHIVHTQGSSAPQLSLAYQLALEVMEKTYGFHVYRAPSCVGGTGVVVTTYRGCSVAVKQGQLVALYPGALYLPVQPIFIQSINNPFIFRCIDGVLVDGNDKRISKSLFKSCVNRDRVGYFPIADTTWLTDHPTNPLNIGQYVNNQSTGHPSNVAYQELTLEPGDIPLQERQYLPNMWYSPSQGMPVADVPLRTVALVATRDILKGEELFSNYFTVIY
;
A
#
# COMPACT_ATOMS: atom_id res chain seq x y z
N MET A 1 -33.80 0.87 0.44
CA MET A 1 -32.95 2.07 0.33
C MET A 1 -32.31 2.45 1.66
N LEU A 2 -33.05 2.62 2.75
CA LEU A 2 -32.53 3.01 4.09
C LEU A 2 -31.46 2.05 4.66
N LYS A 3 -31.64 0.71 4.53
CA LYS A 3 -30.62 -0.27 4.97
C LYS A 3 -29.29 -0.13 4.21
N LYS A 4 -29.34 0.17 2.91
CA LYS A 4 -28.13 0.39 2.09
C LYS A 4 -27.42 1.69 2.48
N LEU A 5 -28.18 2.76 2.75
CA LEU A 5 -27.64 4.02 3.26
C LEU A 5 -27.03 3.85 4.66
N SER A 6 -27.66 3.09 5.54
CA SER A 6 -27.13 2.77 6.86
C SER A 6 -25.83 1.96 6.80
N SER A 7 -25.71 1.00 5.88
CA SER A 7 -24.47 0.22 5.71
C SER A 7 -23.34 1.08 5.13
N ILE A 8 -23.65 1.95 4.15
CA ILE A 8 -22.70 2.91 3.58
C ILE A 8 -22.24 3.90 4.66
N TRP A 9 -23.19 4.42 5.47
CA TRP A 9 -22.88 5.32 6.58
C TRP A 9 -22.00 4.66 7.64
N LYS A 10 -22.29 3.41 8.03
CA LYS A 10 -21.44 2.64 8.95
C LYS A 10 -20.03 2.46 8.39
N SER A 11 -19.91 2.05 7.13
CA SER A 11 -18.61 1.89 6.46
C SER A 11 -17.82 3.20 6.41
N TYR A 12 -18.49 4.30 6.06
CA TYR A 12 -17.90 5.63 6.00
C TYR A 12 -17.42 6.13 7.36
N LYS A 13 -18.26 6.00 8.39
CA LYS A 13 -17.97 6.49 9.74
C LYS A 13 -16.77 5.79 10.39
N TYR A 14 -16.46 4.55 10.00
CA TYR A 14 -15.31 3.81 10.54
C TYR A 14 -13.98 4.15 9.88
N ARG A 15 -13.98 4.82 8.73
CA ARG A 15 -12.78 5.09 7.93
C ARG A 15 -12.42 6.57 7.88
N PHE A 16 -13.32 7.46 8.24
CA PHE A 16 -13.07 8.90 8.24
C PHE A 16 -12.56 9.40 9.60
N VAL A 17 -11.50 10.19 9.58
CA VAL A 17 -10.75 10.66 10.73
C VAL A 17 -11.61 11.28 11.86
N PRO A 18 -12.60 12.16 11.61
CA PRO A 18 -13.41 12.74 12.67
C PRO A 18 -14.24 11.72 13.45
N TRP A 19 -14.60 10.60 12.81
CA TRP A 19 -15.48 9.59 13.37
C TRP A 19 -14.76 8.53 14.21
N ILE A 20 -13.43 8.49 14.13
CA ILE A 20 -12.61 7.59 14.96
C ILE A 20 -12.83 7.84 16.43
N ALA A 21 -12.92 9.11 16.83
CA ALA A 21 -13.15 9.51 18.22
C ALA A 21 -14.50 9.03 18.80
N PHE A 22 -15.52 8.89 17.95
CA PHE A 22 -16.86 8.48 18.39
C PHE A 22 -17.08 6.96 18.40
N ASN A 23 -16.13 6.17 17.92
CA ASN A 23 -16.27 4.72 17.76
C ASN A 23 -15.15 3.91 18.40
N LEU A 24 -14.44 4.47 19.35
CA LEU A 24 -13.33 3.79 20.06
C LEU A 24 -13.76 2.48 20.73
N ASN A 25 -15.01 2.35 21.18
CA ASN A 25 -15.52 1.15 21.84
C ASN A 25 -15.65 -0.08 20.91
N ASN A 26 -15.67 0.13 19.60
CA ASN A 26 -15.90 -0.93 18.61
C ASN A 26 -14.65 -1.27 17.77
N ARG A 27 -13.50 -0.73 18.15
CA ARG A 27 -12.21 -0.98 17.46
C ARG A 27 -11.20 -1.54 18.44
N SER A 28 -10.38 -2.46 17.96
CA SER A 28 -9.18 -2.83 18.68
C SER A 28 -8.24 -1.61 18.73
N VAL A 29 -7.87 -1.25 19.94
CA VAL A 29 -6.98 -0.12 20.21
C VAL A 29 -5.63 -0.67 20.60
N ARG A 30 -4.59 -0.29 19.87
CA ARG A 30 -3.20 -0.53 20.25
C ARG A 30 -2.65 0.73 20.89
N ARG A 31 -2.17 0.60 22.13
CA ARG A 31 -1.42 1.67 22.81
C ARG A 31 0.06 1.53 22.46
N VAL A 32 0.67 2.62 22.06
CA VAL A 32 2.10 2.71 21.77
C VAL A 32 2.63 3.91 22.54
N GLU A 33 3.66 3.70 23.36
CA GLU A 33 4.23 4.78 24.16
C GLU A 33 5.03 5.78 23.32
N LYS A 34 5.62 5.30 22.22
CA LYS A 34 6.37 6.14 21.27
C LYS A 34 6.08 5.70 19.84
N ALA A 35 5.94 6.67 18.94
CA ALA A 35 5.73 6.42 17.51
C ALA A 35 6.76 5.47 16.86
N GLY A 36 8.02 5.49 17.36
CA GLY A 36 9.08 4.61 16.88
C GLY A 36 8.96 3.14 17.30
N GLU A 37 8.09 2.83 18.26
CA GLU A 37 7.89 1.48 18.79
C GLU A 37 6.79 0.71 18.03
N ASP A 38 6.07 1.38 17.14
CA ASP A 38 5.02 0.75 16.31
C ASP A 38 5.61 0.04 15.07
N LYS A 39 6.67 -0.71 15.27
CA LYS A 39 7.35 -1.45 14.19
C LYS A 39 7.19 -2.95 14.39
N ILE A 40 6.71 -3.64 13.35
CA ILE A 40 6.62 -5.10 13.31
C ILE A 40 8.02 -5.68 13.12
N ILE A 41 8.80 -5.05 12.23
CA ILE A 41 10.21 -5.39 11.96
C ILE A 41 11.06 -4.11 11.94
N PRO A 42 12.38 -4.20 12.10
CA PRO A 42 13.26 -3.06 11.97
C PRO A 42 13.11 -2.36 10.62
N GLY A 43 13.12 -1.00 10.61
CA GLY A 43 12.92 -0.21 9.38
C GLY A 43 13.96 -0.52 8.29
N HIS A 44 15.23 -0.79 8.66
CA HIS A 44 16.26 -1.17 7.70
C HIS A 44 15.94 -2.51 7.01
N SER A 45 15.43 -3.49 7.76
CA SER A 45 15.05 -4.79 7.20
C SER A 45 13.89 -4.66 6.20
N LEU A 46 12.92 -3.77 6.50
CA LEU A 46 11.83 -3.48 5.57
C LEU A 46 12.34 -2.78 4.32
N LEU A 47 13.27 -1.83 4.48
CA LEU A 47 13.91 -1.13 3.36
C LEU A 47 14.73 -2.08 2.48
N GLU A 48 15.48 -3.00 3.06
CA GLU A 48 16.23 -4.02 2.31
C GLU A 48 15.32 -4.90 1.47
N GLN A 49 14.20 -5.37 2.03
CA GLN A 49 13.21 -6.13 1.28
C GLN A 49 12.65 -5.32 0.11
N LEU A 50 12.27 -4.06 0.36
CA LEU A 50 11.73 -3.19 -0.67
C LEU A 50 12.75 -2.95 -1.80
N ARG A 51 14.00 -2.65 -1.46
CA ARG A 51 15.11 -2.47 -2.42
C ARG A 51 15.34 -3.72 -3.27
N ALA A 52 15.35 -4.90 -2.64
CA ALA A 52 15.55 -6.15 -3.37
C ALA A 52 14.54 -6.33 -4.50
N LEU A 53 13.26 -6.01 -4.26
CA LEU A 53 12.23 -6.14 -5.29
C LEU A 53 12.29 -5.01 -6.32
N THR A 54 12.45 -3.74 -5.89
CA THR A 54 12.48 -2.61 -6.85
C THR A 54 13.67 -2.73 -7.80
N SER A 55 14.83 -3.13 -7.30
CA SER A 55 16.02 -3.36 -8.12
C SER A 55 15.84 -4.55 -9.08
N ALA A 56 15.25 -5.65 -8.62
CA ALA A 56 14.97 -6.80 -9.47
C ALA A 56 13.98 -6.46 -10.60
N LEU A 57 12.91 -5.71 -10.30
CA LEU A 57 11.97 -5.20 -11.30
C LEU A 57 12.66 -4.27 -12.30
N HIS A 58 13.52 -3.38 -11.83
CA HIS A 58 14.25 -2.45 -12.67
C HIS A 58 15.18 -3.16 -13.66
N ILE A 59 15.91 -4.16 -13.21
CA ILE A 59 16.80 -4.97 -14.06
C ILE A 59 16.01 -5.63 -15.18
N VAL A 60 14.88 -6.28 -14.87
CA VAL A 60 14.07 -6.98 -15.87
C VAL A 60 13.45 -5.99 -16.88
N HIS A 61 12.96 -4.85 -16.42
CA HIS A 61 12.37 -3.84 -17.31
C HIS A 61 13.41 -3.15 -18.20
N THR A 62 14.64 -2.98 -17.76
CA THR A 62 15.71 -2.35 -18.58
C THR A 62 16.34 -3.32 -19.57
N GLN A 63 16.31 -4.62 -19.31
CA GLN A 63 16.84 -5.64 -20.21
C GLN A 63 15.86 -6.06 -21.31
N GLY A 64 14.57 -5.75 -21.18
CA GLY A 64 13.54 -6.03 -22.18
C GLY A 64 13.68 -5.11 -23.41
N SER A 65 13.84 -5.70 -24.60
CA SER A 65 14.08 -4.96 -25.86
C SER A 65 12.84 -4.23 -26.42
N SER A 66 11.66 -4.42 -25.86
CA SER A 66 10.40 -3.75 -26.24
C SER A 66 9.46 -3.67 -25.05
N ALA A 67 8.66 -2.61 -24.97
CA ALA A 67 7.63 -2.48 -23.96
C ALA A 67 6.59 -3.60 -24.13
N PRO A 68 6.52 -4.59 -23.24
CA PRO A 68 5.57 -5.68 -23.36
C PRO A 68 4.15 -5.16 -23.14
N GLN A 69 3.16 -5.89 -23.64
CA GLN A 69 1.76 -5.64 -23.25
C GLN A 69 1.64 -5.65 -21.73
N LEU A 70 0.76 -4.80 -21.17
CA LEU A 70 0.62 -4.62 -19.73
C LEU A 70 0.39 -5.94 -18.97
N SER A 71 -0.37 -6.87 -19.55
CA SER A 71 -0.60 -8.20 -18.99
C SER A 71 0.66 -9.06 -18.91
N LEU A 72 1.51 -9.01 -19.94
CA LEU A 72 2.78 -9.72 -19.96
C LEU A 72 3.78 -9.11 -18.96
N ALA A 73 3.84 -7.78 -18.90
CA ALA A 73 4.65 -7.08 -17.92
C ALA A 73 4.27 -7.47 -16.49
N TYR A 74 2.97 -7.60 -16.21
CA TYR A 74 2.48 -8.04 -14.90
C TYR A 74 2.88 -9.49 -14.59
N GLN A 75 2.76 -10.41 -15.55
CA GLN A 75 3.22 -11.81 -15.35
C GLN A 75 4.72 -11.87 -15.04
N LEU A 76 5.53 -11.13 -15.76
CA LEU A 76 6.96 -11.02 -15.49
C LEU A 76 7.23 -10.44 -14.08
N ALA A 77 6.46 -9.44 -13.66
CA ALA A 77 6.59 -8.86 -12.32
C ALA A 77 6.24 -9.86 -11.21
N LEU A 78 5.21 -10.71 -11.41
CA LEU A 78 4.90 -11.80 -10.49
C LEU A 78 6.03 -12.83 -10.40
N GLU A 79 6.63 -13.19 -11.54
CA GLU A 79 7.80 -14.08 -11.56
C GLU A 79 9.01 -13.48 -10.86
N VAL A 80 9.27 -12.18 -11.05
CA VAL A 80 10.33 -11.45 -10.35
C VAL A 80 10.09 -11.46 -8.85
N MET A 81 8.87 -11.19 -8.41
CA MET A 81 8.50 -11.23 -6.98
C MET A 81 8.69 -12.63 -6.41
N GLU A 82 8.23 -13.66 -7.13
CA GLU A 82 8.41 -15.07 -6.73
C GLU A 82 9.89 -15.44 -6.59
N LYS A 83 10.75 -14.99 -7.50
CA LYS A 83 12.20 -15.24 -7.44
C LYS A 83 12.84 -14.53 -6.24
N THR A 84 12.41 -13.30 -5.97
CA THR A 84 12.98 -12.43 -4.94
C THR A 84 12.53 -12.84 -3.53
N TYR A 85 11.22 -13.08 -3.35
CA TYR A 85 10.61 -13.31 -2.05
C TYR A 85 10.24 -14.76 -1.78
N GLY A 86 10.11 -15.58 -2.83
CA GLY A 86 9.64 -16.96 -2.75
C GLY A 86 8.13 -17.10 -2.80
N PHE A 87 7.42 -16.02 -3.01
CA PHE A 87 5.96 -15.95 -3.17
C PHE A 87 5.58 -14.74 -4.03
N HIS A 88 4.32 -14.71 -4.45
CA HIS A 88 3.72 -13.51 -5.03
C HIS A 88 2.29 -13.31 -4.51
N VAL A 89 1.79 -12.09 -4.71
CA VAL A 89 0.43 -11.69 -4.30
C VAL A 89 -0.36 -11.21 -5.50
N TYR A 90 -1.68 -11.40 -5.45
CA TYR A 90 -2.58 -10.95 -6.50
C TYR A 90 -3.97 -10.62 -5.93
N ARG A 91 -4.76 -9.85 -6.68
CA ARG A 91 -6.14 -9.53 -6.31
C ARG A 91 -7.07 -10.67 -6.70
N ALA A 92 -7.99 -11.01 -5.81
CA ALA A 92 -9.04 -12.01 -6.04
C ALA A 92 -10.35 -11.58 -5.38
N PRO A 93 -11.48 -12.20 -5.73
CA PRO A 93 -12.70 -12.06 -4.94
C PRO A 93 -12.44 -12.48 -3.49
N SER A 94 -12.84 -11.62 -2.53
CA SER A 94 -12.63 -11.89 -1.11
C SER A 94 -13.72 -12.79 -0.54
N CYS A 95 -13.34 -13.65 0.40
CA CYS A 95 -14.29 -14.49 1.14
C CYS A 95 -15.22 -13.67 2.07
N VAL A 96 -14.84 -12.43 2.41
CA VAL A 96 -15.66 -11.51 3.21
C VAL A 96 -16.42 -10.49 2.34
N GLY A 97 -16.29 -10.58 1.02
CA GLY A 97 -16.96 -9.72 0.03
C GLY A 97 -16.04 -8.67 -0.59
N GLY A 98 -16.34 -8.31 -1.84
CA GLY A 98 -15.52 -7.37 -2.62
C GLY A 98 -14.23 -8.00 -3.14
N THR A 99 -13.17 -7.21 -3.16
CA THR A 99 -11.82 -7.63 -3.59
C THR A 99 -10.93 -7.84 -2.37
N GLY A 100 -10.13 -8.90 -2.40
CA GLY A 100 -9.10 -9.21 -1.41
C GLY A 100 -7.74 -9.41 -2.07
N VAL A 101 -6.72 -9.65 -1.26
CA VAL A 101 -5.36 -9.98 -1.68
C VAL A 101 -5.03 -11.39 -1.22
N VAL A 102 -4.60 -12.23 -2.14
CA VAL A 102 -4.27 -13.64 -1.88
C VAL A 102 -2.77 -13.85 -2.11
N VAL A 103 -2.17 -14.63 -1.22
CA VAL A 103 -0.78 -15.08 -1.33
C VAL A 103 -0.71 -16.42 -2.05
N THR A 104 0.24 -16.57 -2.94
CA THR A 104 0.55 -17.88 -3.56
C THR A 104 2.04 -18.03 -3.85
N THR A 105 2.44 -19.25 -4.18
CA THR A 105 3.80 -19.56 -4.60
C THR A 105 3.78 -20.69 -5.61
N TYR A 106 4.71 -20.67 -6.55
CA TYR A 106 4.96 -21.78 -7.48
C TYR A 106 5.70 -22.94 -6.81
N ARG A 107 6.29 -22.70 -5.64
CA ARG A 107 7.00 -23.72 -4.85
C ARG A 107 6.00 -24.73 -4.28
N GLY A 108 6.44 -25.96 -4.09
CA GLY A 108 5.62 -27.03 -3.50
C GLY A 108 5.44 -26.96 -1.98
N CYS A 109 5.76 -25.81 -1.34
CA CYS A 109 5.64 -25.65 0.10
C CYS A 109 4.24 -25.17 0.52
N SER A 110 3.80 -25.57 1.72
CA SER A 110 2.52 -25.15 2.28
C SER A 110 2.57 -23.72 2.84
N VAL A 111 3.70 -23.30 3.39
CA VAL A 111 3.93 -21.91 3.88
C VAL A 111 4.52 -21.11 2.75
N ALA A 112 3.78 -20.11 2.28
CA ALA A 112 4.21 -19.22 1.21
C ALA A 112 5.00 -18.04 1.75
N VAL A 113 4.56 -17.42 2.86
CA VAL A 113 5.17 -16.22 3.45
C VAL A 113 5.59 -16.51 4.88
N LYS A 114 6.79 -16.07 5.24
CA LYS A 114 7.28 -16.12 6.62
C LYS A 114 6.92 -14.86 7.39
N GLN A 115 6.76 -14.99 8.71
CA GLN A 115 6.61 -13.84 9.60
C GLN A 115 7.73 -12.82 9.35
N GLY A 116 7.37 -11.53 9.29
CA GLY A 116 8.31 -10.42 9.06
C GLY A 116 8.57 -10.10 7.58
N GLN A 117 7.99 -10.84 6.64
CA GLN A 117 8.11 -10.51 5.22
C GLN A 117 7.15 -9.38 4.80
N LEU A 118 7.62 -8.51 3.91
CA LEU A 118 6.84 -7.50 3.22
C LEU A 118 5.91 -8.17 2.22
N VAL A 119 4.59 -7.96 2.34
CA VAL A 119 3.60 -8.63 1.50
C VAL A 119 2.78 -7.69 0.63
N ALA A 120 2.66 -6.41 0.99
CA ALA A 120 2.02 -5.41 0.17
C ALA A 120 2.46 -3.99 0.56
N LEU A 121 2.24 -3.04 -0.35
CA LEU A 121 2.37 -1.60 -0.11
C LEU A 121 1.00 -0.94 -0.24
N TYR A 122 0.70 -0.01 0.65
CA TYR A 122 -0.52 0.79 0.56
C TYR A 122 -0.30 1.95 -0.41
N PRO A 123 -0.93 1.94 -1.59
CA PRO A 123 -0.69 2.96 -2.61
C PRO A 123 -1.46 4.25 -2.31
N GLY A 124 -1.06 5.33 -2.99
CA GLY A 124 -1.89 6.52 -3.04
C GLY A 124 -1.16 7.85 -2.94
N ALA A 125 -1.94 8.91 -3.13
CA ALA A 125 -1.50 10.27 -2.94
C ALA A 125 -1.36 10.58 -1.44
N LEU A 126 -0.25 11.21 -1.09
CA LEU A 126 0.10 11.60 0.28
C LEU A 126 -0.30 13.06 0.52
N TYR A 127 -1.04 13.28 1.59
CA TYR A 127 -1.46 14.61 2.02
C TYR A 127 -0.90 14.92 3.39
N LEU A 128 -0.29 16.11 3.53
CA LEU A 128 0.10 16.63 4.83
C LEU A 128 -1.15 16.93 5.67
N PRO A 129 -1.06 16.90 7.02
CA PRO A 129 -2.20 17.12 7.91
C PRO A 129 -2.93 18.46 7.67
N VAL A 130 -2.22 19.46 7.16
CA VAL A 130 -2.74 20.80 6.87
C VAL A 130 -3.39 20.93 5.49
N GLN A 131 -3.26 19.91 4.63
CA GLN A 131 -3.79 19.95 3.27
C GLN A 131 -5.25 19.51 3.24
N PRO A 132 -6.12 20.20 2.48
CA PRO A 132 -7.52 19.85 2.40
C PRO A 132 -7.71 18.56 1.61
N ILE A 133 -8.39 17.59 2.23
CA ILE A 133 -8.76 16.30 1.61
C ILE A 133 -10.28 16.11 1.58
N PHE A 134 -11.07 17.17 1.77
CA PHE A 134 -12.51 17.08 1.94
C PHE A 134 -13.18 16.40 0.73
N ILE A 135 -12.91 16.90 -0.49
CA ILE A 135 -13.54 16.36 -1.70
C ILE A 135 -13.10 14.92 -1.97
N GLN A 136 -11.83 14.62 -1.78
CA GLN A 136 -11.25 13.29 -1.98
C GLN A 136 -11.79 12.28 -0.96
N SER A 137 -12.21 12.74 0.21
CA SER A 137 -12.73 11.88 1.28
C SER A 137 -14.20 11.49 1.10
N ILE A 138 -14.95 12.20 0.26
CA ILE A 138 -16.38 11.93 0.06
C ILE A 138 -16.58 10.53 -0.53
N ASN A 139 -17.23 9.66 0.24
CA ASN A 139 -17.50 8.27 -0.11
C ASN A 139 -16.23 7.50 -0.55
N ASN A 140 -15.09 7.81 0.09
CA ASN A 140 -13.80 7.18 -0.14
C ASN A 140 -13.40 6.33 1.07
N PRO A 141 -13.54 4.99 0.99
CA PRO A 141 -13.15 4.10 2.07
C PRO A 141 -11.65 3.78 2.13
N PHE A 142 -10.85 4.28 1.19
CA PHE A 142 -9.44 3.97 1.01
C PHE A 142 -8.51 5.08 1.53
N ILE A 143 -8.95 5.88 2.49
CA ILE A 143 -8.07 6.84 3.14
C ILE A 143 -7.44 6.19 4.37
N PHE A 144 -6.12 6.06 4.33
CA PHE A 144 -5.30 5.62 5.46
C PHE A 144 -4.72 6.85 6.17
N ARG A 145 -4.71 6.85 7.50
CA ARG A 145 -4.08 7.89 8.29
C ARG A 145 -2.84 7.34 8.98
N CYS A 146 -1.70 7.97 8.68
CA CYS A 146 -0.46 7.72 9.38
C CYS A 146 -0.49 8.31 10.81
N ILE A 147 0.44 7.85 11.63
CA ILE A 147 0.55 8.21 13.04
C ILE A 147 0.83 9.70 13.24
N ASP A 148 1.61 10.31 12.33
CA ASP A 148 1.93 11.74 12.30
C ASP A 148 0.84 12.61 11.64
N GLY A 149 -0.28 12.00 11.26
CA GLY A 149 -1.41 12.67 10.63
C GLY A 149 -1.34 12.79 9.11
N VAL A 150 -0.27 12.35 8.46
CA VAL A 150 -0.23 12.21 7.00
C VAL A 150 -1.36 11.28 6.56
N LEU A 151 -2.06 11.67 5.49
CA LEU A 151 -3.12 10.85 4.91
C LEU A 151 -2.66 10.26 3.59
N VAL A 152 -3.02 9.00 3.35
CA VAL A 152 -2.77 8.28 2.08
C VAL A 152 -4.11 7.99 1.43
N ASP A 153 -4.34 8.55 0.23
CA ASP A 153 -5.55 8.30 -0.55
C ASP A 153 -5.31 7.17 -1.55
N GLY A 154 -5.65 5.94 -1.15
CA GLY A 154 -5.48 4.72 -1.92
C GLY A 154 -6.64 4.39 -2.87
N ASN A 155 -7.52 5.32 -3.18
CA ASN A 155 -8.64 5.07 -4.06
C ASN A 155 -8.21 5.12 -5.53
N ASP A 156 -8.35 4.00 -6.23
CA ASP A 156 -8.02 3.84 -7.65
C ASP A 156 -9.09 4.35 -8.62
N LYS A 157 -10.11 5.04 -8.10
CA LYS A 157 -11.27 5.50 -8.87
C LYS A 157 -11.52 6.99 -8.70
N ARG A 158 -12.39 7.53 -9.58
CA ARG A 158 -12.91 8.89 -9.50
C ARG A 158 -11.79 9.95 -9.41
N ILE A 159 -12.02 10.96 -8.58
CA ILE A 159 -11.13 12.11 -8.42
C ILE A 159 -9.73 11.72 -7.90
N SER A 160 -9.64 10.77 -6.98
CA SER A 160 -8.38 10.29 -6.41
C SER A 160 -7.44 9.75 -7.48
N LYS A 161 -7.97 8.93 -8.42
CA LYS A 161 -7.22 8.44 -9.59
C LYS A 161 -6.67 9.57 -10.46
N SER A 162 -7.50 10.58 -10.75
CA SER A 162 -7.12 11.72 -11.57
C SER A 162 -6.07 12.59 -10.88
N LEU A 163 -6.24 12.84 -9.60
CA LEU A 163 -5.28 13.61 -8.78
C LEU A 163 -3.93 12.91 -8.71
N PHE A 164 -3.90 11.61 -8.42
CA PHE A 164 -2.65 10.85 -8.36
C PHE A 164 -1.88 10.94 -9.69
N LYS A 165 -2.56 10.68 -10.82
CA LYS A 165 -1.96 10.81 -12.15
C LYS A 165 -1.44 12.23 -12.42
N SER A 166 -2.18 13.25 -12.00
CA SER A 166 -1.77 14.64 -12.17
C SER A 166 -0.52 14.96 -11.37
N CYS A 167 -0.41 14.48 -10.12
CA CYS A 167 0.78 14.64 -9.29
C CYS A 167 2.01 13.97 -9.95
N VAL A 168 1.87 12.72 -10.39
CA VAL A 168 2.98 11.99 -11.03
C VAL A 168 3.42 12.67 -12.34
N ASN A 169 2.47 13.20 -13.12
CA ASN A 169 2.81 13.90 -14.36
C ASN A 169 3.45 15.26 -14.12
N ARG A 170 3.06 15.99 -13.07
CA ARG A 170 3.64 17.28 -12.67
C ARG A 170 5.11 17.13 -12.28
N ASP A 171 5.41 16.08 -11.50
CA ASP A 171 6.70 15.94 -10.80
C ASP A 171 7.63 14.93 -11.47
N ARG A 172 7.51 14.75 -12.78
CA ARG A 172 8.41 13.90 -13.55
C ARG A 172 9.85 14.40 -13.46
N VAL A 173 10.79 13.47 -13.34
CA VAL A 173 12.22 13.77 -13.46
C VAL A 173 12.70 13.27 -14.82
N GLY A 174 12.85 14.21 -15.77
CA GLY A 174 13.14 13.86 -17.16
C GLY A 174 12.02 13.02 -17.77
N TYR A 175 12.39 11.87 -18.34
CA TYR A 175 11.43 10.94 -18.97
C TYR A 175 10.85 9.91 -17.99
N PHE A 176 11.37 9.82 -16.76
CA PHE A 176 10.99 8.80 -15.80
C PHE A 176 9.86 9.28 -14.88
N PRO A 177 8.78 8.51 -14.73
CA PRO A 177 7.83 8.74 -13.66
C PRO A 177 8.50 8.42 -12.31
N ILE A 178 8.21 9.23 -11.29
CA ILE A 178 8.77 9.05 -9.94
C ILE A 178 7.84 8.27 -9.01
N ALA A 179 6.76 7.74 -9.53
CA ALA A 179 5.85 6.84 -8.83
C ALA A 179 5.15 5.92 -9.82
N ASP A 180 4.77 4.75 -9.35
CA ASP A 180 4.00 3.78 -10.13
C ASP A 180 2.56 4.29 -10.31
N THR A 181 2.11 4.42 -11.56
CA THR A 181 0.71 4.72 -11.88
C THR A 181 -0.09 3.47 -12.24
N THR A 182 0.58 2.32 -12.39
CA THR A 182 -0.06 1.10 -12.85
C THR A 182 -0.89 0.41 -11.77
N TRP A 183 -0.68 0.75 -10.49
CA TRP A 183 -1.56 0.29 -9.41
C TRP A 183 -3.01 0.77 -9.56
N LEU A 184 -3.24 1.81 -10.38
CA LEU A 184 -4.57 2.28 -10.77
C LEU A 184 -5.25 1.39 -11.83
N THR A 185 -4.62 0.28 -12.19
CA THR A 185 -5.10 -0.73 -13.14
C THR A 185 -5.14 -2.11 -12.47
N ASP A 186 -5.58 -3.12 -13.22
CA ASP A 186 -5.60 -4.50 -12.72
C ASP A 186 -4.22 -5.19 -12.76
N HIS A 187 -3.23 -4.55 -13.38
CA HIS A 187 -1.91 -5.12 -13.63
C HIS A 187 -0.79 -4.15 -13.15
N PRO A 188 -0.57 -4.03 -11.83
CA PRO A 188 0.49 -3.17 -11.32
C PRO A 188 1.87 -3.69 -11.69
N THR A 189 2.77 -2.79 -12.11
CA THR A 189 4.17 -3.12 -12.42
C THR A 189 4.92 -3.65 -11.20
N ASN A 190 4.60 -3.15 -10.01
CA ASN A 190 5.03 -3.74 -8.76
C ASN A 190 3.84 -4.48 -8.12
N PRO A 191 3.86 -5.82 -8.03
CA PRO A 191 2.75 -6.59 -7.47
C PRO A 191 2.40 -6.27 -6.02
N LEU A 192 3.33 -5.69 -5.25
CA LEU A 192 3.07 -5.23 -3.88
C LEU A 192 2.06 -4.08 -3.82
N ASN A 193 1.86 -3.30 -4.90
CA ASN A 193 1.08 -2.06 -4.91
C ASN A 193 -0.44 -2.27 -4.91
N ILE A 194 -0.91 -3.21 -4.08
CA ILE A 194 -2.32 -3.62 -3.97
C ILE A 194 -2.81 -3.63 -2.51
N GLY A 195 -2.05 -3.05 -1.58
CA GLY A 195 -2.34 -3.11 -0.14
C GLY A 195 -3.66 -2.46 0.27
N GLN A 196 -4.24 -1.55 -0.54
CA GLN A 196 -5.56 -0.98 -0.28
C GLN A 196 -6.70 -2.01 -0.34
N TYR A 197 -6.48 -3.15 -0.97
CA TYR A 197 -7.46 -4.23 -1.07
C TYR A 197 -7.35 -5.28 0.05
N VAL A 198 -6.37 -5.14 0.94
CA VAL A 198 -6.29 -6.01 2.13
C VAL A 198 -7.44 -5.67 3.07
N ASN A 199 -8.32 -6.64 3.28
CA ASN A 199 -9.53 -6.47 4.08
C ASN A 199 -9.24 -6.43 5.58
N ASN A 200 -10.19 -5.88 6.34
CA ASN A 200 -10.13 -5.93 7.79
C ASN A 200 -10.48 -7.34 8.27
N GLN A 201 -9.84 -7.76 9.37
CA GLN A 201 -10.18 -9.01 10.05
C GLN A 201 -11.67 -9.08 10.40
N SER A 202 -12.19 -10.28 10.43
CA SER A 202 -13.57 -10.58 10.81
C SER A 202 -13.66 -11.89 11.62
N THR A 203 -14.84 -12.20 12.14
CA THR A 203 -15.06 -13.48 12.81
C THR A 203 -14.74 -14.63 11.84
N GLY A 204 -13.80 -15.49 12.24
CA GLY A 204 -13.33 -16.61 11.41
C GLY A 204 -12.14 -16.26 10.47
N HIS A 205 -11.80 -14.99 10.32
CA HIS A 205 -10.68 -14.53 9.49
C HIS A 205 -9.79 -13.56 10.29
N PRO A 206 -8.90 -14.08 11.17
CA PRO A 206 -8.00 -13.25 11.98
C PRO A 206 -6.96 -12.55 11.09
N SER A 207 -6.45 -11.41 11.55
CA SER A 207 -5.39 -10.70 10.87
C SER A 207 -4.12 -11.55 10.78
N ASN A 208 -3.49 -11.53 9.62
CA ASN A 208 -2.21 -12.17 9.34
C ASN A 208 -1.14 -11.17 8.88
N VAL A 209 -1.54 -9.91 8.67
CA VAL A 209 -0.63 -8.80 8.35
C VAL A 209 -0.94 -7.58 9.21
N ALA A 210 0.05 -6.71 9.36
CA ALA A 210 -0.12 -5.42 10.02
C ALA A 210 0.54 -4.30 9.19
N TYR A 211 0.00 -3.09 9.33
CA TYR A 211 0.57 -1.90 8.71
C TYR A 211 1.82 -1.44 9.45
N GLN A 212 2.84 -1.08 8.71
CA GLN A 212 4.03 -0.43 9.21
C GLN A 212 4.40 0.75 8.33
N GLU A 213 4.52 1.92 8.94
CA GLU A 213 4.95 3.13 8.25
C GLU A 213 6.47 3.12 8.06
N LEU A 214 6.90 3.57 6.88
CA LEU A 214 8.30 3.72 6.52
C LEU A 214 8.48 5.08 5.84
N THR A 215 9.46 5.85 6.28
CA THR A 215 9.93 7.04 5.57
C THR A 215 11.17 6.65 4.79
N LEU A 216 11.11 6.84 3.48
CA LEU A 216 12.24 6.65 2.58
C LEU A 216 12.96 7.97 2.46
N GLU A 217 14.20 8.02 2.91
CA GLU A 217 15.05 9.20 2.77
C GLU A 217 15.56 9.33 1.32
N PRO A 218 15.95 10.54 0.89
CA PRO A 218 16.60 10.73 -0.39
C PRO A 218 17.82 9.79 -0.54
N GLY A 219 17.84 9.00 -1.62
CA GLY A 219 18.89 8.00 -1.86
C GLY A 219 18.59 6.59 -1.31
N ASP A 220 17.58 6.40 -0.48
CA ASP A 220 17.17 5.07 -0.04
C ASP A 220 16.77 4.17 -1.20
N ILE A 221 16.05 4.71 -2.15
CA ILE A 221 15.69 4.03 -3.41
C ILE A 221 16.26 4.88 -4.56
N PRO A 222 17.04 4.29 -5.49
CA PRO A 222 17.53 4.99 -6.67
C PRO A 222 16.39 5.66 -7.44
N LEU A 223 16.63 6.85 -7.99
CA LEU A 223 15.58 7.64 -8.63
C LEU A 223 14.85 6.89 -9.75
N GLN A 224 15.58 6.08 -10.52
CA GLN A 224 15.01 5.26 -11.60
C GLN A 224 14.09 4.16 -11.07
N GLU A 225 14.31 3.71 -9.83
CA GLU A 225 13.52 2.67 -9.19
C GLU A 225 12.29 3.22 -8.47
N ARG A 226 12.21 4.53 -8.23
CA ARG A 226 11.02 5.17 -7.64
C ARG A 226 9.75 4.94 -8.45
N GLN A 227 9.87 4.70 -9.76
CA GLN A 227 8.75 4.33 -10.63
C GLN A 227 8.01 3.04 -10.20
N TYR A 228 8.58 2.24 -9.30
CA TYR A 228 7.93 1.04 -8.73
C TYR A 228 7.26 1.30 -7.38
N LEU A 229 7.42 2.51 -6.80
CA LEU A 229 6.77 2.90 -5.55
C LEU A 229 5.38 3.49 -5.82
N PRO A 230 4.36 3.13 -5.03
CA PRO A 230 2.99 3.52 -5.32
C PRO A 230 2.57 4.84 -4.67
N ASN A 231 3.49 5.56 -4.04
CA ASN A 231 3.17 6.76 -3.28
C ASN A 231 3.75 8.02 -3.91
N MET A 232 3.00 9.12 -3.79
CA MET A 232 3.37 10.42 -4.32
C MET A 232 2.78 11.53 -3.48
N TRP A 233 3.54 12.59 -3.17
CA TRP A 233 3.01 13.75 -2.48
C TRP A 233 2.03 14.54 -3.35
N TYR A 234 0.86 14.86 -2.78
CA TYR A 234 -0.09 15.78 -3.42
C TYR A 234 0.53 17.17 -3.64
N SER A 235 1.17 17.70 -2.62
CA SER A 235 1.97 18.91 -2.72
C SER A 235 3.21 18.74 -1.84
N PRO A 236 4.39 18.54 -2.41
CA PRO A 236 5.63 18.50 -1.65
C PRO A 236 5.91 19.86 -0.99
N SER A 237 6.78 19.86 -0.01
CA SER A 237 7.22 21.09 0.66
C SER A 237 7.73 22.10 -0.35
N GLN A 238 7.34 23.38 -0.20
CA GLN A 238 7.64 24.44 -1.15
C GLN A 238 9.14 24.55 -1.45
N GLY A 239 9.49 24.52 -2.74
CA GLY A 239 10.83 24.83 -3.24
C GLY A 239 11.84 23.68 -3.24
N MET A 240 11.50 22.49 -2.74
CA MET A 240 12.39 21.34 -2.83
C MET A 240 12.07 20.50 -4.06
N PRO A 241 13.09 20.03 -4.82
CA PRO A 241 12.89 19.01 -5.84
C PRO A 241 12.25 17.76 -5.21
N VAL A 242 11.28 17.15 -5.88
CA VAL A 242 10.55 15.99 -5.34
C VAL A 242 11.48 14.80 -5.05
N ALA A 243 12.60 14.72 -5.77
CA ALA A 243 13.63 13.71 -5.53
C ALA A 243 14.29 13.83 -4.15
N ASP A 244 14.34 15.06 -3.61
CA ASP A 244 15.03 15.40 -2.36
C ASP A 244 14.07 15.44 -1.15
N VAL A 245 12.77 15.18 -1.38
CA VAL A 245 11.77 15.10 -0.31
C VAL A 245 11.66 13.66 0.18
N PRO A 246 11.75 13.41 1.52
CA PRO A 246 11.48 12.10 2.07
C PRO A 246 10.09 11.59 1.65
N LEU A 247 9.99 10.32 1.26
CA LEU A 247 8.74 9.73 0.79
C LEU A 247 8.14 8.83 1.88
N ARG A 248 6.93 9.15 2.30
CA ARG A 248 6.16 8.26 3.18
C ARG A 248 5.63 7.08 2.39
N THR A 249 5.84 5.88 2.92
CA THR A 249 5.30 4.61 2.41
C THR A 249 4.66 3.85 3.56
N VAL A 250 3.59 3.14 3.28
CA VAL A 250 2.92 2.25 4.25
C VAL A 250 3.02 0.83 3.73
N ALA A 251 3.73 0.00 4.45
CA ALA A 251 3.93 -1.40 4.15
C ALA A 251 2.97 -2.28 4.95
N LEU A 252 2.60 -3.42 4.39
CA LEU A 252 1.95 -4.50 5.11
C LEU A 252 2.96 -5.62 5.32
N VAL A 253 3.16 -5.98 6.58
CA VAL A 253 4.16 -6.97 7.01
C VAL A 253 3.44 -8.17 7.63
N ALA A 254 3.87 -9.38 7.27
CA ALA A 254 3.32 -10.60 7.82
C ALA A 254 3.58 -10.70 9.33
N THR A 255 2.53 -10.90 10.12
CA THR A 255 2.60 -11.03 11.59
C THR A 255 2.76 -12.47 12.05
N ARG A 256 2.57 -13.42 11.15
CA ARG A 256 2.78 -14.85 11.31
C ARG A 256 3.13 -15.47 9.95
N ASP A 257 3.46 -16.75 9.95
CA ASP A 257 3.56 -17.52 8.71
C ASP A 257 2.20 -17.57 8.02
N ILE A 258 2.16 -17.36 6.69
CA ILE A 258 0.96 -17.34 5.85
C ILE A 258 1.02 -18.50 4.87
N LEU A 259 -0.08 -19.24 4.77
CA LEU A 259 -0.17 -20.42 3.92
C LEU A 259 -0.42 -20.03 2.46
N LYS A 260 -0.02 -20.93 1.56
CA LYS A 260 -0.36 -20.82 0.15
C LYS A 260 -1.89 -20.80 -0.07
N GLY A 261 -2.39 -19.81 -0.79
CA GLY A 261 -3.81 -19.62 -1.06
C GLY A 261 -4.56 -18.85 0.03
N GLU A 262 -3.87 -18.43 1.10
CA GLU A 262 -4.48 -17.66 2.18
C GLU A 262 -4.69 -16.20 1.75
N GLU A 263 -5.87 -15.64 2.08
CA GLU A 263 -6.16 -14.23 1.91
C GLU A 263 -5.50 -13.39 3.02
N LEU A 264 -5.02 -12.20 2.67
CA LEU A 264 -4.46 -11.25 3.60
C LEU A 264 -5.57 -10.49 4.33
N PHE A 265 -5.48 -10.47 5.65
CA PHE A 265 -6.35 -9.68 6.53
C PHE A 265 -5.52 -8.83 7.47
N SER A 266 -5.87 -7.57 7.58
CA SER A 266 -5.24 -6.64 8.50
C SER A 266 -6.17 -6.30 9.66
N ASN A 267 -5.60 -5.71 10.70
CA ASN A 267 -6.38 -5.08 11.74
C ASN A 267 -6.23 -3.57 11.60
N TYR A 268 -7.35 -2.86 11.38
CA TYR A 268 -7.38 -1.41 11.38
C TYR A 268 -7.28 -0.91 12.83
N PHE A 269 -6.06 -0.82 13.34
CA PHE A 269 -5.81 -0.26 14.67
C PHE A 269 -6.09 1.24 14.69
N THR A 270 -6.69 1.69 15.78
CA THR A 270 -6.55 3.07 16.18
C THR A 270 -5.38 3.13 17.15
N VAL A 271 -4.33 3.83 16.80
CA VAL A 271 -3.22 4.10 17.71
C VAL A 271 -3.62 5.26 18.62
N ILE A 272 -3.50 5.06 19.93
CA ILE A 272 -3.72 6.09 20.94
C ILE A 272 -2.39 6.26 21.68
N TYR A 273 -1.93 7.49 21.75
CA TYR A 273 -0.78 7.92 22.55
C TYR A 273 -1.20 8.23 23.99
#